data_3d151e374d2203a0e27da94b8c767ac8
#
_entry.id   3d151e374d2203a0e27da94b8c767ac8
#
_cell.length_a   1.000
_cell.length_b   1.000
_cell.length_c   1.000
_cell.angle_alpha   90.00
_cell.angle_beta   90.00
_cell.angle_gamma   90.00
#
_symmetry.space_group_name_H-M   'P 1'
#
loop_
_entity.id
_entity.type
_entity.pdbx_description
1 polymer ?
#
loop_
_entity_poly.entity_id
_entity_poly.type
_entity_poly.pdbx_seq_one_letter_code
_entity_poly.pdbx_strand_id
1 'polypeptide(L)'
;PIMAGPAQAYLGTGRVATPNCNTHPTITPDGAVDTADFPLNIATCSYKHWIAMFSVLGDPELAVRTEYATGKERLAHRDQLTKELEDLLTTKGAAQWISEIRGAGIPCGPIHSIDQVFSDPQVEALQMVEQTQSADGKSIPVVRGPFWVDGKTLPVRNAPPMTLGGDADDVLTD
;
A
#
# COMPACT_ATOMS: atom_id res chain seq x y z
N PRO A 1 -6.85 -15.76 -2.10
CA PRO A 1 -6.97 -14.81 -0.99
C PRO A 1 -7.24 -13.37 -1.44
N ILE A 2 -6.55 -12.85 -2.50
CA ILE A 2 -6.70 -11.46 -2.98
C ILE A 2 -8.13 -11.13 -3.41
N MET A 3 -8.85 -12.10 -3.97
CA MET A 3 -10.23 -11.92 -4.45
C MET A 3 -11.31 -12.10 -3.37
N ALA A 4 -10.95 -12.44 -2.13
CA ALA A 4 -11.93 -12.79 -1.09
C ALA A 4 -12.97 -11.69 -0.84
N GLY A 5 -12.56 -10.43 -0.69
CA GLY A 5 -13.46 -9.30 -0.47
C GLY A 5 -14.40 -9.04 -1.65
N PRO A 6 -13.89 -8.80 -2.86
CA PRO A 6 -14.72 -8.59 -4.06
C PRO A 6 -15.63 -9.79 -4.37
N ALA A 7 -15.15 -11.02 -4.23
CA ALA A 7 -15.93 -12.22 -4.47
C ALA A 7 -17.09 -12.35 -3.45
N GLN A 8 -16.83 -12.13 -2.17
CA GLN A 8 -17.87 -12.17 -1.14
C GLN A 8 -18.92 -11.06 -1.33
N ALA A 9 -18.49 -9.87 -1.72
CA ALA A 9 -19.41 -8.78 -2.03
C ALA A 9 -20.32 -9.13 -3.22
N TYR A 10 -19.79 -9.72 -4.28
CA TYR A 10 -20.56 -10.18 -5.42
C TYR A 10 -21.56 -11.28 -5.04
N LEU A 11 -21.10 -12.30 -4.32
CA LEU A 11 -21.96 -13.41 -3.89
C LEU A 11 -23.10 -12.95 -2.96
N GLY A 12 -22.84 -11.96 -2.12
CA GLY A 12 -23.85 -11.44 -1.18
C GLY A 12 -24.82 -10.41 -1.77
N THR A 13 -24.40 -9.66 -2.79
CA THR A 13 -25.17 -8.51 -3.29
C THR A 13 -25.44 -8.53 -4.80
N GLY A 14 -24.80 -9.42 -5.56
CA GLY A 14 -24.84 -9.44 -7.03
C GLY A 14 -24.02 -8.29 -7.68
N ARG A 15 -23.40 -7.40 -6.91
CA ARG A 15 -22.67 -6.25 -7.42
C ARG A 15 -21.32 -6.67 -8.00
N VAL A 16 -21.12 -6.41 -9.28
CA VAL A 16 -19.83 -6.65 -9.95
C VAL A 16 -18.86 -5.54 -9.55
N ALA A 17 -17.67 -5.95 -9.07
CA ALA A 17 -16.60 -5.01 -8.74
C ALA A 17 -16.06 -4.34 -10.02
N THR A 18 -15.83 -3.04 -9.95
CA THR A 18 -15.18 -2.25 -11.01
C THR A 18 -13.78 -1.84 -10.56
N PRO A 19 -12.86 -1.52 -11.50
CA PRO A 19 -11.56 -0.96 -11.14
C PRO A 19 -11.74 0.36 -10.35
N ASN A 20 -11.09 0.46 -9.20
CA ASN A 20 -11.14 1.64 -8.33
C ASN A 20 -9.77 2.36 -8.24
N CYS A 21 -8.83 2.05 -9.12
CA CYS A 21 -7.45 2.57 -9.05
C CYS A 21 -6.85 2.38 -7.65
N ASN A 22 -6.37 3.44 -7.02
CA ASN A 22 -5.76 3.41 -5.69
C ASN A 22 -6.72 3.85 -4.57
N THR A 23 -8.03 3.74 -4.77
CA THR A 23 -9.03 4.12 -3.77
C THR A 23 -9.78 2.91 -3.24
N HIS A 24 -10.15 2.94 -1.96
CA HIS A 24 -10.98 1.88 -1.39
C HIS A 24 -12.43 2.01 -1.86
N PRO A 25 -13.13 0.90 -2.20
CA PRO A 25 -14.48 0.97 -2.75
C PRO A 25 -15.55 1.52 -1.79
N THR A 26 -15.34 1.44 -0.48
CA THR A 26 -16.33 1.82 0.54
C THR A 26 -15.81 2.72 1.65
N ILE A 27 -14.49 3.00 1.69
CA ILE A 27 -13.88 3.85 2.71
C ILE A 27 -13.33 5.10 2.02
N THR A 28 -13.52 6.26 2.64
CA THR A 28 -12.94 7.53 2.23
C THR A 28 -12.78 8.46 3.44
N PRO A 29 -11.65 9.20 3.55
CA PRO A 29 -10.47 9.13 2.67
C PRO A 29 -9.67 7.85 2.86
N ASP A 30 -9.24 7.25 1.76
CA ASP A 30 -8.38 6.07 1.70
C ASP A 30 -7.71 6.03 0.32
N GLY A 31 -6.39 5.93 0.29
CA GLY A 31 -5.59 5.92 -0.93
C GLY A 31 -4.49 6.97 -0.95
N ALA A 32 -3.96 7.23 -2.14
CA ALA A 32 -2.95 8.26 -2.36
C ALA A 32 -3.57 9.64 -2.35
N VAL A 33 -2.89 10.57 -1.68
CA VAL A 33 -3.25 12.00 -1.61
C VAL A 33 -1.99 12.84 -1.78
N ASP A 34 -2.12 13.99 -2.43
CA ASP A 34 -1.00 14.87 -2.71
C ASP A 34 -0.61 15.71 -1.48
N THR A 35 0.68 16.00 -1.37
CA THR A 35 1.26 16.93 -0.38
C THR A 35 2.09 18.00 -1.09
N ALA A 36 2.83 18.84 -0.34
CA ALA A 36 3.67 19.88 -0.95
C ALA A 36 4.80 19.34 -1.84
N ASP A 37 5.24 18.09 -1.65
CA ASP A 37 6.40 17.49 -2.33
C ASP A 37 6.10 16.14 -2.98
N PHE A 38 5.63 15.15 -2.23
CA PHE A 38 5.36 13.80 -2.71
C PHE A 38 4.01 13.29 -2.20
N PRO A 39 3.31 12.44 -2.96
CA PRO A 39 2.08 11.84 -2.48
C PRO A 39 2.36 10.88 -1.31
N LEU A 40 1.42 10.81 -0.39
CA LEU A 40 1.39 9.81 0.68
C LEU A 40 0.13 8.96 0.60
N ASN A 41 0.17 7.76 1.13
CA ASN A 41 -1.00 6.91 1.26
C ASN A 41 -1.58 7.02 2.67
N ILE A 42 -2.91 7.18 2.77
CA ILE A 42 -3.64 7.24 4.04
C ILE A 42 -4.76 6.22 4.08
N ALA A 43 -5.16 5.82 5.29
CA ALA A 43 -6.30 4.92 5.49
C ALA A 43 -7.07 5.30 6.76
N THR A 44 -8.24 5.93 6.60
CA THR A 44 -9.11 6.28 7.73
C THR A 44 -10.14 5.18 8.00
N CYS A 45 -9.66 4.05 8.53
CA CYS A 45 -10.47 2.84 8.69
C CYS A 45 -11.58 2.93 9.77
N SER A 46 -11.64 4.01 10.56
CA SER A 46 -12.61 4.17 11.64
C SER A 46 -13.04 5.63 11.83
N TYR A 47 -14.18 5.83 12.52
CA TYR A 47 -14.63 7.18 12.87
C TYR A 47 -13.62 7.91 13.79
N LYS A 48 -12.90 7.18 14.64
CA LYS A 48 -11.83 7.75 15.46
C LYS A 48 -10.70 8.29 14.59
N HIS A 49 -10.29 7.55 13.56
CA HIS A 49 -9.28 8.03 12.60
C HIS A 49 -9.76 9.24 11.82
N TRP A 50 -11.04 9.26 11.43
CA TRP A 50 -11.67 10.39 10.74
C TRP A 50 -11.54 11.68 11.57
N ILE A 51 -11.99 11.70 12.82
CA ILE A 51 -11.91 12.87 13.70
C ILE A 51 -10.44 13.27 13.96
N ALA A 52 -9.57 12.29 14.25
CA ALA A 52 -8.17 12.55 14.52
C ALA A 52 -7.44 13.14 13.30
N MET A 53 -7.77 12.71 12.08
CA MET A 53 -7.17 13.23 10.84
C MET A 53 -7.37 14.74 10.75
N PHE A 54 -8.60 15.24 10.79
CA PHE A 54 -8.87 16.66 10.64
C PHE A 54 -8.43 17.51 11.83
N SER A 55 -8.33 16.91 13.03
CA SER A 55 -7.68 17.55 14.16
C SER A 55 -6.18 17.77 13.90
N VAL A 56 -5.47 16.79 13.35
CA VAL A 56 -4.04 16.90 12.97
C VAL A 56 -3.84 17.89 11.82
N LEU A 57 -4.76 17.91 10.85
CA LEU A 57 -4.69 18.81 9.70
C LEU A 57 -5.03 20.27 10.04
N GLY A 58 -5.54 20.53 11.25
CA GLY A 58 -5.87 21.88 11.73
C GLY A 58 -7.24 22.40 11.32
N ASP A 59 -8.10 21.54 10.75
CA ASP A 59 -9.50 21.87 10.44
C ASP A 59 -10.47 20.82 11.02
N PRO A 60 -10.66 20.79 12.35
CA PRO A 60 -11.55 19.83 12.99
C PRO A 60 -13.02 20.03 12.62
N GLU A 61 -13.40 21.23 12.14
CA GLU A 61 -14.79 21.51 11.75
C GLU A 61 -15.19 20.78 10.47
N LEU A 62 -14.23 20.52 9.58
CA LEU A 62 -14.48 19.74 8.37
C LEU A 62 -14.99 18.33 8.71
N ALA A 63 -14.50 17.73 9.79
CA ALA A 63 -14.91 16.40 10.21
C ALA A 63 -16.37 16.30 10.67
N VAL A 64 -16.98 17.41 11.07
CA VAL A 64 -18.36 17.44 11.62
C VAL A 64 -19.36 18.05 10.65
N ARG A 65 -18.97 18.41 9.45
CA ARG A 65 -19.89 18.89 8.41
C ARG A 65 -20.93 17.82 8.06
N THR A 66 -22.15 18.25 7.78
CA THR A 66 -23.29 17.36 7.49
C THR A 66 -23.04 16.46 6.30
N GLU A 67 -22.40 16.98 5.25
CA GLU A 67 -22.07 16.23 4.02
C GLU A 67 -21.01 15.12 4.24
N TYR A 68 -20.35 15.09 5.40
CA TYR A 68 -19.33 14.12 5.78
C TYR A 68 -19.68 13.33 7.04
N ALA A 69 -20.88 13.48 7.58
CA ALA A 69 -21.30 12.93 8.87
C ALA A 69 -21.20 11.39 8.92
N THR A 70 -21.51 10.70 7.84
CA THR A 70 -21.43 9.23 7.75
C THR A 70 -20.46 8.77 6.66
N GLY A 71 -20.03 7.50 6.76
CA GLY A 71 -19.19 6.90 5.71
C GLY A 71 -19.85 6.89 4.34
N LYS A 72 -21.19 6.75 4.30
CA LYS A 72 -21.96 6.80 3.05
C LYS A 72 -21.94 8.21 2.44
N GLU A 73 -22.12 9.24 3.24
CA GLU A 73 -22.07 10.64 2.80
C GLU A 73 -20.67 11.01 2.34
N ARG A 74 -19.63 10.65 3.11
CA ARG A 74 -18.25 10.83 2.67
C ARG A 74 -17.96 10.17 1.33
N LEU A 75 -18.47 8.95 1.13
CA LEU A 75 -18.29 8.23 -0.14
C LEU A 75 -19.01 8.91 -1.30
N ALA A 76 -20.19 9.49 -1.07
CA ALA A 76 -20.94 10.23 -2.08
C ALA A 76 -20.26 11.55 -2.48
N HIS A 77 -19.49 12.15 -1.58
CA HIS A 77 -18.75 13.40 -1.79
C HIS A 77 -17.23 13.19 -1.86
N ARG A 78 -16.79 12.00 -2.30
CA ARG A 78 -15.38 11.60 -2.30
C ARG A 78 -14.46 12.62 -2.98
N ASP A 79 -14.79 13.04 -4.18
CA ASP A 79 -13.93 13.91 -4.99
C ASP A 79 -13.77 15.29 -4.34
N GLN A 80 -14.86 15.84 -3.80
CA GLN A 80 -14.82 17.09 -3.05
C GLN A 80 -13.97 16.94 -1.78
N LEU A 81 -14.20 15.87 -1.01
CA LEU A 81 -13.47 15.59 0.21
C LEU A 81 -11.97 15.39 -0.04
N THR A 82 -11.61 14.67 -1.11
CA THR A 82 -10.21 14.47 -1.50
C THR A 82 -9.54 15.80 -1.80
N LYS A 83 -10.21 16.67 -2.55
CA LYS A 83 -9.68 18.00 -2.85
C LYS A 83 -9.48 18.86 -1.59
N GLU A 84 -10.46 18.93 -0.71
CA GLU A 84 -10.37 19.68 0.54
C GLU A 84 -9.25 19.12 1.44
N LEU A 85 -9.06 17.81 1.44
CA LEU A 85 -7.98 17.15 2.16
C LEU A 85 -6.60 17.51 1.57
N GLU A 86 -6.45 17.48 0.25
CA GLU A 86 -5.22 17.83 -0.46
C GLU A 86 -4.87 19.31 -0.26
N ASP A 87 -5.85 20.21 -0.28
CA ASP A 87 -5.65 21.63 0.01
C ASP A 87 -5.00 21.86 1.39
N LEU A 88 -5.36 21.03 2.39
CA LEU A 88 -4.72 21.06 3.71
C LEU A 88 -3.33 20.39 3.68
N LEU A 89 -3.19 19.27 3.00
CA LEU A 89 -1.95 18.49 2.97
C LEU A 89 -0.83 19.18 2.17
N THR A 90 -1.16 20.00 1.17
CA THR A 90 -0.15 20.75 0.39
C THR A 90 0.56 21.84 1.20
N THR A 91 0.16 22.10 2.45
CA THR A 91 0.82 23.06 3.34
C THR A 91 2.15 22.57 3.92
N LYS A 92 2.43 21.27 3.90
CA LYS A 92 3.68 20.64 4.39
C LYS A 92 4.09 19.48 3.47
N GLY A 93 5.36 19.06 3.59
CA GLY A 93 5.86 17.87 2.90
C GLY A 93 5.39 16.54 3.50
N ALA A 94 5.42 15.48 2.70
CA ALA A 94 4.96 14.14 3.06
C ALA A 94 5.61 13.58 4.33
N ALA A 95 6.92 13.75 4.50
CA ALA A 95 7.65 13.22 5.67
C ALA A 95 7.13 13.82 6.99
N GLN A 96 6.84 15.12 7.00
CA GLN A 96 6.31 15.80 8.18
C GLN A 96 4.88 15.32 8.46
N TRP A 97 4.01 15.26 7.44
CA TRP A 97 2.65 14.75 7.58
C TRP A 97 2.61 13.31 8.06
N ILE A 98 3.46 12.44 7.52
CA ILE A 98 3.54 11.04 7.94
C ILE A 98 3.87 10.96 9.45
N SER A 99 4.80 11.78 9.94
CA SER A 99 5.14 11.82 11.37
C SER A 99 3.95 12.25 12.24
N GLU A 100 3.26 13.35 11.85
CA GLU A 100 2.12 13.88 12.60
C GLU A 100 0.90 12.95 12.58
N ILE A 101 0.56 12.41 11.41
CA ILE A 101 -0.60 11.51 11.19
C ILE A 101 -0.39 10.17 11.91
N ARG A 102 0.83 9.58 11.80
CA ARG A 102 1.18 8.37 12.57
C ARG A 102 1.17 8.61 14.06
N GLY A 103 1.63 9.77 14.53
CA GLY A 103 1.57 10.18 15.93
C GLY A 103 0.17 10.21 16.50
N ALA A 104 -0.84 10.48 15.67
CA ALA A 104 -2.27 10.41 16.02
C ALA A 104 -2.87 8.99 15.88
N GLY A 105 -2.06 7.99 15.55
CA GLY A 105 -2.49 6.59 15.40
C GLY A 105 -3.22 6.27 14.10
N ILE A 106 -3.09 7.12 13.09
CA ILE A 106 -3.74 6.91 11.78
C ILE A 106 -2.76 6.21 10.84
N PRO A 107 -3.15 5.11 10.19
CA PRO A 107 -2.31 4.43 9.21
C PRO A 107 -2.01 5.32 8.01
N CYS A 108 -0.74 5.57 7.77
CA CYS A 108 -0.26 6.29 6.59
C CYS A 108 1.18 5.89 6.26
N GLY A 109 1.61 6.17 5.06
CA GLY A 109 2.98 5.90 4.65
C GLY A 109 3.36 6.55 3.33
N PRO A 110 4.66 6.60 3.02
CA PRO A 110 5.14 7.12 1.75
C PRO A 110 4.78 6.16 0.61
N ILE A 111 4.70 6.70 -0.60
CA ILE A 111 4.64 5.92 -1.83
C ILE A 111 6.06 5.89 -2.40
N HIS A 112 6.71 4.74 -2.32
CA HIS A 112 8.09 4.56 -2.75
C HIS A 112 8.22 4.17 -4.21
N SER A 113 9.24 4.69 -4.88
CA SER A 113 9.77 4.11 -6.11
C SER A 113 10.52 2.80 -5.81
N ILE A 114 10.78 1.99 -6.82
CA ILE A 114 11.41 0.66 -6.62
C ILE A 114 12.80 0.76 -5.98
N ASP A 115 13.60 1.73 -6.36
CA ASP A 115 14.91 1.99 -5.75
C ASP A 115 14.80 2.39 -4.27
N GLN A 116 13.80 3.21 -3.93
CA GLN A 116 13.51 3.57 -2.54
C GLN A 116 13.02 2.37 -1.72
N VAL A 117 12.24 1.45 -2.31
CA VAL A 117 11.83 0.20 -1.64
C VAL A 117 13.04 -0.62 -1.24
N PHE A 118 14.03 -0.79 -2.14
CA PHE A 118 15.22 -1.61 -1.84
C PHE A 118 16.25 -0.92 -0.94
N SER A 119 16.14 0.39 -0.72
CA SER A 119 16.91 1.13 0.28
C SER A 119 16.17 1.34 1.61
N ASP A 120 14.96 0.82 1.75
CA ASP A 120 14.19 0.92 3.01
C ASP A 120 14.80 0.00 4.08
N PRO A 121 15.09 0.52 5.30
CA PRO A 121 15.65 -0.29 6.39
C PRO A 121 14.84 -1.53 6.76
N GLN A 122 13.53 -1.51 6.56
CA GLN A 122 12.67 -2.68 6.81
C GLN A 122 12.92 -3.78 5.77
N VAL A 123 13.12 -3.42 4.50
CA VAL A 123 13.41 -4.37 3.41
C VAL A 123 14.78 -5.00 3.62
N GLU A 124 15.77 -4.22 4.07
CA GLU A 124 17.10 -4.73 4.46
C GLU A 124 17.00 -5.66 5.68
N ALA A 125 16.29 -5.26 6.72
CA ALA A 125 16.11 -6.08 7.93
C ALA A 125 15.40 -7.42 7.65
N LEU A 126 14.48 -7.44 6.70
CA LEU A 126 13.81 -8.65 6.24
C LEU A 126 14.65 -9.49 5.27
N GLN A 127 15.81 -9.00 4.86
CA GLN A 127 16.70 -9.67 3.90
C GLN A 127 15.94 -10.09 2.63
N MET A 128 15.14 -9.18 2.07
CA MET A 128 14.29 -9.48 0.92
C MET A 128 15.06 -9.71 -0.39
N VAL A 129 16.34 -9.37 -0.44
CA VAL A 129 17.25 -9.63 -1.57
C VAL A 129 18.23 -10.71 -1.22
N GLU A 130 18.34 -11.73 -2.05
CA GLU A 130 19.33 -12.81 -1.95
C GLU A 130 20.26 -12.79 -3.16
N GLN A 131 21.55 -13.04 -2.93
CA GLN A 131 22.53 -13.21 -3.99
C GLN A 131 22.58 -14.67 -4.41
N THR A 132 22.22 -14.95 -5.65
CA THR A 132 22.36 -16.27 -6.27
C THR A 132 23.55 -16.27 -7.24
N GLN A 133 24.03 -17.44 -7.64
CA GLN A 133 25.07 -17.56 -8.66
C GLN A 133 24.50 -18.24 -9.89
N SER A 134 24.69 -17.60 -11.04
CA SER A 134 24.40 -18.23 -12.34
C SER A 134 25.38 -19.33 -12.67
N ALA A 135 25.08 -20.15 -13.67
CA ALA A 135 25.92 -21.27 -14.10
C ALA A 135 27.34 -20.83 -14.55
N ASP A 136 27.49 -19.58 -15.02
CA ASP A 136 28.80 -18.99 -15.37
C ASP A 136 29.49 -18.28 -14.18
N GLY A 137 28.96 -18.44 -12.94
CA GLY A 137 29.56 -17.93 -11.72
C GLY A 137 29.29 -16.46 -11.41
N LYS A 138 28.43 -15.78 -12.18
CA LYS A 138 28.05 -14.39 -11.88
C LYS A 138 27.06 -14.31 -10.74
N SER A 139 27.27 -13.37 -9.84
CA SER A 139 26.30 -13.06 -8.77
C SER A 139 25.09 -12.32 -9.35
N ILE A 140 23.89 -12.83 -9.08
CA ILE A 140 22.63 -12.25 -9.51
C ILE A 140 21.78 -11.97 -8.27
N PRO A 141 21.40 -10.70 -8.03
CA PRO A 141 20.45 -10.38 -6.96
C PRO A 141 19.04 -10.81 -7.37
N VAL A 142 18.34 -11.51 -6.50
CA VAL A 142 16.96 -11.94 -6.71
C VAL A 142 16.10 -11.59 -5.49
N VAL A 143 14.84 -11.28 -5.74
CA VAL A 143 13.88 -11.02 -4.66
C VAL A 143 13.39 -12.36 -4.10
N ARG A 144 13.47 -12.53 -2.80
CA ARG A 144 12.93 -13.70 -2.09
C ARG A 144 11.40 -13.74 -2.12
N GLY A 145 10.86 -14.94 -2.02
CA GLY A 145 9.43 -15.13 -1.75
C GLY A 145 9.03 -14.58 -0.37
N PRO A 146 7.79 -14.13 -0.19
CA PRO A 146 7.30 -13.52 1.05
C PRO A 146 6.95 -14.54 2.14
N PHE A 147 7.35 -15.80 1.99
CA PHE A 147 6.95 -16.89 2.90
C PHE A 147 8.00 -17.14 3.98
N TRP A 148 7.50 -17.31 5.21
CA TRP A 148 8.29 -17.70 6.38
C TRP A 148 7.76 -19.04 6.90
N VAL A 149 8.67 -19.96 7.10
CA VAL A 149 8.37 -21.29 7.68
C VAL A 149 9.24 -21.46 8.93
N ASP A 150 8.63 -21.74 10.05
CA ASP A 150 9.31 -21.89 11.36
C ASP A 150 10.23 -20.71 11.70
N GLY A 151 9.79 -19.48 11.41
CA GLY A 151 10.56 -18.27 11.66
C GLY A 151 11.75 -18.02 10.74
N LYS A 152 11.83 -18.75 9.62
CA LYS A 152 12.90 -18.61 8.62
C LYS A 152 12.32 -18.32 7.24
N THR A 153 12.99 -17.49 6.47
CA THR A 153 12.70 -17.27 5.06
C THR A 153 13.08 -18.50 4.25
N LEU A 154 12.31 -18.81 3.22
CA LEU A 154 12.69 -19.84 2.26
C LEU A 154 13.80 -19.31 1.35
N PRO A 155 14.92 -20.05 1.20
CA PRO A 155 15.97 -19.64 0.27
C PRO A 155 15.51 -19.74 -1.18
N VAL A 156 16.13 -18.96 -2.04
CA VAL A 156 16.00 -19.14 -3.49
C VAL A 156 16.74 -20.44 -3.87
N ARG A 157 16.05 -21.41 -4.41
CA ARG A 157 16.63 -22.72 -4.71
C ARG A 157 17.54 -22.69 -5.92
N ASN A 158 17.08 -22.04 -6.99
CA ASN A 158 17.78 -22.03 -8.28
C ASN A 158 18.00 -20.60 -8.72
N ALA A 159 19.17 -20.35 -9.31
CA ALA A 159 19.41 -19.10 -10.04
C ALA A 159 18.51 -19.05 -11.29
N PRO A 160 18.20 -17.85 -11.80
CA PRO A 160 17.52 -17.72 -13.08
C PRO A 160 18.30 -18.43 -14.19
N PRO A 161 17.63 -19.20 -15.09
CA PRO A 161 18.32 -19.85 -16.21
C PRO A 161 18.94 -18.81 -17.14
N MET A 162 20.14 -19.11 -17.64
CA MET A 162 20.90 -18.19 -18.54
C MET A 162 20.37 -18.20 -19.97
N THR A 163 19.64 -19.24 -20.34
CA THR A 163 19.07 -19.44 -21.68
C THR A 163 17.59 -19.75 -21.61
N LEU A 164 16.84 -19.35 -22.62
CA LEU A 164 15.42 -19.69 -22.70
C LEU A 164 15.26 -21.22 -22.72
N GLY A 165 14.44 -21.74 -21.79
CA GLY A 165 14.21 -23.19 -21.63
C GLY A 165 15.38 -23.96 -20.96
N GLY A 166 16.36 -23.28 -20.37
CA GLY A 166 17.54 -23.92 -19.77
C GLY A 166 17.23 -24.95 -18.66
N ASP A 167 16.10 -24.79 -17.94
CA ASP A 167 15.66 -25.71 -16.88
C ASP A 167 14.49 -26.62 -17.33
N ALA A 168 14.15 -26.63 -18.62
CA ALA A 168 12.96 -27.33 -19.09
C ALA A 168 13.02 -28.84 -18.84
N ASP A 169 14.16 -29.47 -19.05
CA ASP A 169 14.34 -30.90 -18.86
C ASP A 169 14.25 -31.27 -17.36
N ASP A 170 14.81 -30.47 -16.49
CA ASP A 170 14.76 -30.70 -15.04
C ASP A 170 13.34 -30.55 -14.48
N VAL A 171 12.55 -29.59 -15.00
CA VAL A 171 11.16 -29.34 -14.55
C VAL A 171 10.18 -30.40 -15.13
N LEU A 172 10.44 -30.92 -16.33
CA LEU A 172 9.53 -31.84 -16.99
C LEU A 172 9.80 -33.32 -16.68
N THR A 173 10.93 -33.64 -16.05
CA THR A 173 11.31 -35.03 -15.68
C THR A 173 11.05 -35.37 -14.21
N ASP A 174 10.70 -34.40 -13.36
CA ASP A 174 10.21 -34.57 -11.98
C ASP A 174 8.68 -34.81 -11.97
#